data_56e3178f51239c82d001824b91190260
#
_entry.id   56e3178f51239c82d001824b91190260
#
_cell.length_a   1.000
_cell.length_b   1.000
_cell.length_c   1.000
_cell.angle_alpha   90.00
_cell.angle_beta   90.00
_cell.angle_gamma   90.00
#
_symmetry.space_group_name_H-M   'P 1'
#
loop_
_entity.id
_entity.type
_entity.pdbx_description
1 polymer ?
#
loop_
_entity_poly.entity_id
_entity_poly.type
_entity_poly.pdbx_seq_one_letter_code
_entity_poly.pdbx_strand_id
1 'polypeptide(L)'
;MEETGKAGKKSNIEINADKGAKQNSHPGREEWPHLIRIGVMVFVTFAVSILFFFALYRFEGFAGIWSKLLAAAMPIIMGLVLAYLMNPVMLWLERCFKKLLSKKMKSESKLRKVSRALAITGSVIILVAIISLLIAAIVPSVIASISGLMKTLPKDVAAFINMIKNGNFGDSKIAELASTGLQNATDYIENYATEKLIPEAQKYVAQITTGVISVVRGLFNFIIGIIVMVYVMSIQETLAGQSKKIIYAVCKPKTGNIIIETIRKTNEIFGGFISGKIIDSLIIGVIAYFGCLILRIPSSVLVAVIIGVTNVIPVFGPFIGAIPSLLIVVIQSPWHALYLLIFIV
;
A
#
# COMPACT_ATOMS: atom_id res chain seq x y z
N MET A 1 39.91 67.96 57.92
CA MET A 1 39.75 69.26 57.27
C MET A 1 38.39 69.18 56.61
N GLU A 2 37.39 69.58 57.32
CA GLU A 2 36.86 70.96 57.32
C GLU A 2 36.19 71.22 55.98
N GLU A 3 34.99 71.60 55.84
CA GLU A 3 33.99 72.19 56.75
C GLU A 3 32.74 72.40 55.94
N THR A 4 31.61 72.11 56.53
CA THR A 4 30.49 73.07 56.77
C THR A 4 29.87 73.66 55.52
N GLY A 5 28.59 73.80 55.46
CA GLY A 5 27.54 73.91 56.43
C GLY A 5 26.24 74.34 55.74
N LYS A 6 25.24 73.93 56.41
CA LYS A 6 24.10 74.77 56.86
C LYS A 6 23.31 75.54 55.86
N ALA A 7 22.11 75.15 55.83
CA ALA A 7 20.86 75.69 56.42
C ALA A 7 20.15 76.55 55.42
N GLY A 8 18.84 76.52 55.32
CA GLY A 8 17.73 76.65 56.15
C GLY A 8 16.41 76.62 55.37
N LYS A 9 15.51 75.85 55.75
CA LYS A 9 14.28 76.15 56.46
C LYS A 9 13.62 77.52 56.19
N LYS A 10 12.46 77.41 55.56
CA LYS A 10 11.20 78.16 55.83
C LYS A 10 10.24 77.78 54.71
N SER A 11 9.18 76.97 54.94
CA SER A 11 7.89 77.31 55.51
C SER A 11 7.18 78.50 54.78
N ASN A 12 6.13 78.14 54.12
CA ASN A 12 4.76 78.60 54.35
C ASN A 12 3.90 78.06 53.20
N ILE A 13 2.99 77.16 53.48
CA ILE A 13 1.55 77.40 53.73
C ILE A 13 1.03 78.63 52.94
N GLU A 14 0.42 78.35 51.83
CA GLU A 14 -0.75 79.13 51.40
C GLU A 14 -1.77 78.16 50.81
N ILE A 15 -2.84 78.10 51.52
CA ILE A 15 -4.15 77.62 51.22
C ILE A 15 -4.78 78.56 50.20
N ASN A 16 -5.37 78.03 49.16
CA ASN A 16 -6.75 78.23 48.74
C ASN A 16 -6.92 77.95 47.24
N ALA A 17 -7.77 77.00 47.05
CA ALA A 17 -9.07 77.24 46.39
C ALA A 17 -9.03 77.92 45.04
N ASP A 18 -9.13 77.12 44.03
CA ASP A 18 -10.17 77.43 43.06
C ASP A 18 -10.66 76.14 42.36
N LYS A 19 -11.89 75.86 42.63
CA LYS A 19 -12.98 75.44 41.77
C LYS A 19 -12.65 74.58 40.57
N GLY A 20 -13.08 73.35 40.73
CA GLY A 20 -14.03 72.72 39.85
C GLY A 20 -14.07 73.11 38.39
N ALA A 21 -13.24 72.51 37.58
CA ALA A 21 -13.62 72.23 36.19
C ALA A 21 -13.88 70.74 36.08
N LYS A 22 -15.16 70.39 36.14
CA LYS A 22 -15.64 69.09 35.69
C LYS A 22 -15.21 68.91 34.26
N GLN A 23 -14.10 68.25 34.02
CA GLN A 23 -13.75 67.71 32.72
C GLN A 23 -14.63 66.50 32.52
N ASN A 24 -15.79 66.70 31.92
CA ASN A 24 -16.59 65.65 31.32
C ASN A 24 -15.74 65.06 30.22
N SER A 25 -14.86 64.13 30.60
CA SER A 25 -14.32 63.16 29.69
C SER A 25 -15.46 62.24 29.29
N HIS A 26 -16.06 62.47 28.16
CA HIS A 26 -16.90 61.50 27.50
C HIS A 26 -16.07 60.24 27.28
N PRO A 27 -16.31 59.13 27.98
CA PRO A 27 -15.68 57.85 27.67
C PRO A 27 -16.40 57.31 26.44
N GLY A 28 -15.89 57.57 25.26
CA GLY A 28 -16.58 57.06 24.10
C GLY A 28 -15.95 57.33 22.75
N ARG A 29 -14.91 58.17 22.65
CA ARG A 29 -14.41 58.56 21.33
C ARG A 29 -13.06 57.96 20.93
N GLU A 30 -12.31 57.44 21.89
CA GLU A 30 -11.01 56.79 21.60
C GLU A 30 -11.08 55.26 21.52
N GLU A 31 -12.11 54.63 22.08
CA GLU A 31 -12.27 53.17 22.02
C GLU A 31 -12.93 52.64 20.72
N TRP A 32 -13.63 53.54 20.00
CA TRP A 32 -14.33 53.17 18.75
C TRP A 32 -13.41 52.60 17.66
N PRO A 33 -12.24 53.17 17.37
CA PRO A 33 -11.35 52.62 16.37
C PRO A 33 -10.79 51.22 16.76
N HIS A 34 -10.65 50.98 18.07
CA HIS A 34 -10.19 49.68 18.57
C HIS A 34 -11.29 48.59 18.46
N LEU A 35 -12.53 48.96 18.84
CA LEU A 35 -13.68 48.06 18.71
C LEU A 35 -14.02 47.80 17.24
N ILE A 36 -13.94 48.80 16.37
CA ILE A 36 -14.11 48.62 14.91
C ILE A 36 -13.02 47.69 14.36
N ARG A 37 -11.76 47.80 14.78
CA ARG A 37 -10.65 46.95 14.34
C ARG A 37 -10.84 45.49 14.79
N ILE A 38 -11.30 45.29 16.02
CA ILE A 38 -11.66 43.95 16.53
C ILE A 38 -12.84 43.37 15.74
N GLY A 39 -13.89 44.15 15.52
CA GLY A 39 -15.05 43.75 14.73
C GLY A 39 -14.70 43.35 13.30
N VAL A 40 -13.83 44.15 12.65
CA VAL A 40 -13.31 43.82 11.31
C VAL A 40 -12.48 42.57 11.33
N MET A 41 -11.58 42.35 12.32
CA MET A 41 -10.80 41.13 12.46
C MET A 41 -11.69 39.87 12.63
N VAL A 42 -12.70 39.98 13.52
CA VAL A 42 -13.64 38.87 13.75
C VAL A 42 -14.45 38.60 12.47
N PHE A 43 -14.94 39.64 11.81
CA PHE A 43 -15.69 39.48 10.55
C PHE A 43 -14.83 38.87 9.44
N VAL A 44 -13.59 39.30 9.25
CA VAL A 44 -12.66 38.77 8.26
C VAL A 44 -12.34 37.29 8.60
N THR A 45 -12.10 36.99 9.87
CA THR A 45 -11.83 35.60 10.28
C THR A 45 -13.03 34.69 10.01
N PHE A 46 -14.25 35.16 10.32
CA PHE A 46 -15.47 34.40 10.02
C PHE A 46 -15.71 34.26 8.51
N ALA A 47 -15.52 35.33 7.75
CA ALA A 47 -15.65 35.31 6.30
C ALA A 47 -14.64 34.34 5.64
N VAL A 48 -13.40 34.38 6.09
CA VAL A 48 -12.34 33.45 5.60
C VAL A 48 -12.66 32.03 6.02
N SER A 49 -13.15 31.80 7.24
CA SER A 49 -13.55 30.44 7.70
C SER A 49 -14.74 29.91 6.91
N ILE A 50 -15.73 30.74 6.62
CA ILE A 50 -16.89 30.37 5.78
C ILE A 50 -16.45 30.09 4.34
N LEU A 51 -15.59 30.92 3.76
CA LEU A 51 -15.01 30.71 2.42
C LEU A 51 -14.21 29.43 2.38
N PHE A 52 -13.39 29.16 3.41
CA PHE A 52 -12.61 27.93 3.53
C PHE A 52 -13.52 26.69 3.68
N PHE A 53 -14.58 26.82 4.50
CA PHE A 53 -15.58 25.74 4.64
C PHE A 53 -16.31 25.49 3.32
N PHE A 54 -16.76 26.54 2.62
CA PHE A 54 -17.38 26.41 1.30
C PHE A 54 -16.41 25.88 0.24
N ALA A 55 -15.15 26.27 0.29
CA ALA A 55 -14.11 25.75 -0.56
C ALA A 55 -13.92 24.24 -0.30
N LEU A 56 -13.92 23.79 0.94
CA LEU A 56 -13.83 22.36 1.28
C LEU A 56 -15.11 21.60 0.93
N TYR A 57 -16.28 22.14 1.25
CA TYR A 57 -17.56 21.47 1.08
C TYR A 57 -18.01 21.36 -0.39
N ARG A 58 -17.76 22.39 -1.19
CA ARG A 58 -18.12 22.42 -2.61
C ARG A 58 -17.04 21.85 -3.54
N PHE A 59 -15.88 21.49 -3.00
CA PHE A 59 -14.77 20.96 -3.77
C PHE A 59 -14.82 19.41 -3.89
N GLU A 60 -15.92 18.85 -4.38
CA GLU A 60 -15.88 17.53 -5.02
C GLU A 60 -14.81 17.46 -6.14
N GLY A 61 -14.50 18.62 -6.73
CA GLY A 61 -13.41 18.79 -7.69
C GLY A 61 -12.01 18.51 -7.14
N PHE A 62 -11.73 18.80 -5.85
CA PHE A 62 -10.39 18.58 -5.29
C PHE A 62 -10.10 17.08 -5.11
N ALA A 63 -11.08 16.32 -4.61
CA ALA A 63 -10.98 14.86 -4.54
C ALA A 63 -10.85 14.25 -5.95
N GLY A 64 -11.57 14.77 -6.94
CA GLY A 64 -11.48 14.36 -8.33
C GLY A 64 -10.14 14.72 -8.99
N ILE A 65 -9.59 15.89 -8.73
CA ILE A 65 -8.27 16.32 -9.22
C ILE A 65 -7.19 15.49 -8.54
N TRP A 66 -7.28 15.28 -7.22
CA TRP A 66 -6.32 14.48 -6.46
C TRP A 66 -6.30 13.02 -6.91
N SER A 67 -7.47 12.42 -7.13
CA SER A 67 -7.58 11.05 -7.64
C SER A 67 -7.01 10.91 -9.06
N LYS A 68 -7.25 11.88 -9.94
CA LYS A 68 -6.66 11.91 -11.30
C LYS A 68 -5.14 12.08 -11.25
N LEU A 69 -4.64 12.97 -10.39
CA LEU A 69 -3.21 13.18 -10.19
C LEU A 69 -2.54 11.92 -9.64
N LEU A 70 -3.15 11.29 -8.64
CA LEU A 70 -2.66 10.04 -8.07
C LEU A 70 -2.69 8.89 -9.10
N ALA A 71 -3.76 8.80 -9.89
CA ALA A 71 -3.86 7.81 -10.97
C ALA A 71 -2.76 8.02 -12.04
N ALA A 72 -2.48 9.27 -12.41
CA ALA A 72 -1.39 9.59 -13.34
C ALA A 72 0.00 9.34 -12.73
N ALA A 73 0.17 9.53 -11.43
CA ALA A 73 1.43 9.25 -10.72
C ALA A 73 1.64 7.75 -10.42
N MET A 74 0.59 6.93 -10.46
CA MET A 74 0.65 5.51 -10.08
C MET A 74 1.73 4.71 -10.85
N PRO A 75 1.87 4.82 -12.20
CA PRO A 75 2.94 4.13 -12.92
C PRO A 75 4.34 4.59 -12.49
N ILE A 76 4.51 5.87 -12.15
CA ILE A 76 5.78 6.41 -11.67
C ILE A 76 6.11 5.84 -10.29
N ILE A 77 5.14 5.84 -9.38
CA ILE A 77 5.29 5.26 -8.04
C ILE A 77 5.63 3.77 -8.15
N MET A 78 4.90 3.02 -8.99
CA MET A 78 5.20 1.61 -9.26
C MET A 78 6.63 1.43 -9.77
N GLY A 79 7.07 2.26 -10.72
CA GLY A 79 8.42 2.21 -11.26
C GLY A 79 9.51 2.47 -10.21
N LEU A 80 9.28 3.42 -9.30
CA LEU A 80 10.17 3.70 -8.17
C LEU A 80 10.25 2.51 -7.19
N VAL A 81 9.10 1.93 -6.85
CA VAL A 81 9.02 0.75 -5.98
C VAL A 81 9.73 -0.44 -6.61
N LEU A 82 9.48 -0.71 -7.90
CA LEU A 82 10.14 -1.78 -8.64
C LEU A 82 11.65 -1.54 -8.75
N ALA A 83 12.10 -0.29 -9.00
CA ALA A 83 13.50 0.05 -9.02
C ALA A 83 14.16 -0.25 -7.66
N TYR A 84 13.50 0.11 -6.57
CA TYR A 84 14.03 -0.14 -5.23
C TYR A 84 14.05 -1.64 -4.88
N LEU A 85 12.98 -2.37 -5.22
CA LEU A 85 12.87 -3.81 -4.98
C LEU A 85 13.89 -4.61 -5.81
N MET A 86 14.12 -4.20 -7.07
CA MET A 86 15.06 -4.87 -7.96
C MET A 86 16.53 -4.42 -7.77
N ASN A 87 16.77 -3.37 -7.00
CA ASN A 87 18.12 -2.86 -6.78
C ASN A 87 19.11 -3.91 -6.22
N PRO A 88 18.77 -4.75 -5.23
CA PRO A 88 19.66 -5.82 -4.77
C PRO A 88 20.02 -6.83 -5.88
N VAL A 89 19.04 -7.20 -6.71
CA VAL A 89 19.22 -8.12 -7.85
C VAL A 89 20.17 -7.49 -8.87
N MET A 90 19.93 -6.21 -9.21
CA MET A 90 20.76 -5.46 -10.14
C MET A 90 22.20 -5.34 -9.63
N LEU A 91 22.41 -5.00 -8.37
CA LEU A 91 23.75 -4.88 -7.78
C LEU A 91 24.48 -6.24 -7.72
N TRP A 92 23.76 -7.33 -7.52
CA TRP A 92 24.32 -8.69 -7.59
C TRP A 92 24.75 -9.03 -9.01
N LEU A 93 23.88 -8.77 -10.01
CA LEU A 93 24.18 -8.98 -11.43
C LEU A 93 25.35 -8.09 -11.88
N GLU A 94 25.40 -6.82 -11.47
CA GLU A 94 26.49 -5.89 -11.80
C GLU A 94 27.83 -6.44 -11.32
N ARG A 95 27.88 -6.97 -10.10
CA ARG A 95 29.09 -7.61 -9.54
C ARG A 95 29.51 -8.83 -10.36
N CYS A 96 28.54 -9.67 -10.74
CA CYS A 96 28.79 -10.86 -11.57
C CYS A 96 29.32 -10.46 -12.96
N PHE A 97 28.67 -9.53 -13.65
CA PHE A 97 29.09 -9.07 -14.96
C PHE A 97 30.44 -8.31 -14.90
N LYS A 98 30.66 -7.51 -13.90
CA LYS A 98 31.92 -6.82 -13.70
C LYS A 98 33.08 -7.82 -13.54
N LYS A 99 32.90 -8.89 -12.76
CA LYS A 99 33.89 -9.95 -12.61
C LYS A 99 34.15 -10.72 -13.91
N LEU A 100 33.08 -10.98 -14.68
CA LEU A 100 33.18 -11.69 -15.96
C LEU A 100 33.86 -10.85 -17.06
N LEU A 101 33.50 -9.56 -17.16
CA LEU A 101 33.99 -8.66 -18.20
C LEU A 101 35.37 -8.06 -17.87
N SER A 102 35.78 -8.04 -16.59
CA SER A 102 37.09 -7.51 -16.18
C SER A 102 38.26 -8.22 -16.88
N LYS A 103 38.07 -9.50 -17.27
CA LYS A 103 39.07 -10.26 -18.03
C LYS A 103 39.20 -9.82 -19.50
N LYS A 104 38.16 -9.15 -20.06
CA LYS A 104 38.13 -8.79 -21.48
C LYS A 104 38.25 -7.27 -21.74
N MET A 105 37.94 -6.43 -20.74
CA MET A 105 37.89 -4.98 -20.89
C MET A 105 38.92 -4.30 -19.99
N LYS A 106 39.90 -3.62 -20.61
CA LYS A 106 40.97 -2.88 -19.89
C LYS A 106 40.51 -1.49 -19.41
N SER A 107 39.45 -0.90 -19.97
CA SER A 107 38.97 0.43 -19.59
C SER A 107 37.94 0.36 -18.48
N GLU A 108 38.26 0.84 -17.29
CA GLU A 108 37.41 0.77 -16.11
C GLU A 108 36.08 1.54 -16.27
N SER A 109 36.10 2.69 -16.95
CA SER A 109 34.90 3.49 -17.23
C SER A 109 33.91 2.76 -18.17
N LYS A 110 34.43 2.12 -19.24
CA LYS A 110 33.62 1.33 -20.16
C LYS A 110 33.09 0.06 -19.47
N LEU A 111 33.94 -0.61 -18.69
CA LEU A 111 33.55 -1.79 -17.91
C LEU A 111 32.37 -1.50 -16.98
N ARG A 112 32.44 -0.39 -16.24
CA ARG A 112 31.35 0.02 -15.32
C ARG A 112 30.05 0.32 -16.05
N LYS A 113 30.10 1.05 -17.18
CA LYS A 113 28.90 1.37 -17.97
C LYS A 113 28.25 0.13 -18.58
N VAL A 114 29.07 -0.76 -19.17
CA VAL A 114 28.57 -1.98 -19.80
C VAL A 114 28.03 -2.98 -18.77
N SER A 115 28.76 -3.22 -17.68
CA SER A 115 28.29 -4.14 -16.63
C SER A 115 26.99 -3.64 -15.98
N ARG A 116 26.84 -2.33 -15.79
CA ARG A 116 25.61 -1.74 -15.27
C ARG A 116 24.45 -1.86 -16.25
N ALA A 117 24.64 -1.55 -17.53
CA ALA A 117 23.63 -1.71 -18.54
C ALA A 117 23.15 -3.17 -18.65
N LEU A 118 24.06 -4.13 -18.66
CA LEU A 118 23.74 -5.56 -18.66
C LEU A 118 23.01 -6.00 -17.38
N ALA A 119 23.39 -5.45 -16.22
CA ALA A 119 22.74 -5.76 -14.96
C ALA A 119 21.30 -5.23 -14.91
N ILE A 120 21.07 -4.01 -15.40
CA ILE A 120 19.71 -3.44 -15.50
C ILE A 120 18.87 -4.28 -16.44
N THR A 121 19.37 -4.58 -17.66
CA THR A 121 18.65 -5.43 -18.62
C THR A 121 18.36 -6.82 -18.05
N GLY A 122 19.35 -7.44 -17.40
CA GLY A 122 19.16 -8.72 -16.71
C GLY A 122 18.09 -8.67 -15.62
N SER A 123 18.06 -7.60 -14.83
CA SER A 123 17.05 -7.40 -13.77
C SER A 123 15.65 -7.25 -14.38
N VAL A 124 15.51 -6.53 -15.49
CA VAL A 124 14.23 -6.40 -16.23
C VAL A 124 13.78 -7.76 -16.75
N ILE A 125 14.67 -8.52 -17.36
CA ILE A 125 14.36 -9.85 -17.88
C ILE A 125 13.89 -10.78 -16.74
N ILE A 126 14.59 -10.78 -15.61
CA ILE A 126 14.20 -11.58 -14.43
C ILE A 126 12.82 -11.15 -13.94
N LEU A 127 12.57 -9.84 -13.79
CA LEU A 127 11.28 -9.32 -13.34
C LEU A 127 10.14 -9.73 -14.29
N VAL A 128 10.32 -9.52 -15.59
CA VAL A 128 9.32 -9.87 -16.61
C VAL A 128 9.11 -11.39 -16.65
N ALA A 129 10.17 -12.17 -16.55
CA ALA A 129 10.06 -13.65 -16.51
C ALA A 129 9.26 -14.12 -15.28
N ILE A 130 9.53 -13.58 -14.09
CA ILE A 130 8.79 -13.90 -12.87
C ILE A 130 7.31 -13.54 -13.02
N ILE A 131 7.00 -12.35 -13.49
CA ILE A 131 5.60 -11.90 -13.64
C ILE A 131 4.89 -12.70 -14.72
N SER A 132 5.54 -12.95 -15.86
CA SER A 132 4.98 -13.79 -16.92
C SER A 132 4.69 -15.21 -16.45
N LEU A 133 5.60 -15.79 -15.68
CA LEU A 133 5.42 -17.10 -15.06
C LEU A 133 4.22 -17.11 -14.11
N LEU A 134 4.10 -16.10 -13.25
CA LEU A 134 2.96 -15.97 -12.33
C LEU A 134 1.63 -15.80 -13.07
N ILE A 135 1.58 -14.96 -14.08
CA ILE A 135 0.37 -14.76 -14.88
C ILE A 135 -0.01 -16.07 -15.60
N ALA A 136 0.96 -16.71 -16.27
CA ALA A 136 0.74 -17.97 -16.98
C ALA A 136 0.32 -19.11 -16.06
N ALA A 137 0.73 -19.08 -14.80
CA ALA A 137 0.42 -20.09 -13.81
C ALA A 137 -0.93 -19.82 -13.12
N ILE A 138 -1.17 -18.60 -12.68
CA ILE A 138 -2.33 -18.26 -11.85
C ILE A 138 -3.58 -18.10 -12.73
N VAL A 139 -3.50 -17.35 -13.85
CA VAL A 139 -4.70 -16.98 -14.62
C VAL A 139 -5.44 -18.21 -15.18
N PRO A 140 -4.80 -19.17 -15.89
CA PRO A 140 -5.49 -20.36 -16.37
C PRO A 140 -6.07 -21.20 -15.23
N SER A 141 -5.32 -21.33 -14.12
CA SER A 141 -5.74 -22.11 -12.96
C SER A 141 -6.97 -21.50 -12.29
N VAL A 142 -6.98 -20.18 -12.09
CA VAL A 142 -8.15 -19.47 -11.51
C VAL A 142 -9.36 -19.59 -12.44
N ILE A 143 -9.19 -19.39 -13.75
CA ILE A 143 -10.30 -19.53 -14.73
C ILE A 143 -10.83 -20.97 -14.72
N ALA A 144 -9.99 -21.98 -14.77
CA ALA A 144 -10.37 -23.38 -14.71
C ALA A 144 -11.10 -23.72 -13.39
N SER A 145 -10.61 -23.14 -12.31
CA SER A 145 -11.14 -23.30 -10.96
C SER A 145 -12.56 -22.73 -10.85
N ILE A 146 -12.75 -21.50 -11.28
CA ILE A 146 -14.05 -20.83 -11.25
C ILE A 146 -15.02 -21.56 -12.19
N SER A 147 -14.59 -21.92 -13.40
CA SER A 147 -15.40 -22.67 -14.35
C SER A 147 -15.80 -24.06 -13.85
N GLY A 148 -14.89 -24.71 -13.12
CA GLY A 148 -15.16 -25.98 -12.45
C GLY A 148 -16.24 -25.85 -11.38
N LEU A 149 -16.07 -24.90 -10.44
CA LEU A 149 -17.06 -24.61 -9.40
C LEU A 149 -18.43 -24.29 -9.97
N MET A 150 -18.50 -23.46 -11.03
CA MET A 150 -19.76 -23.10 -11.67
C MET A 150 -20.51 -24.29 -12.27
N LYS A 151 -19.77 -25.31 -12.73
CA LYS A 151 -20.37 -26.52 -13.32
C LYS A 151 -20.76 -27.56 -12.25
N THR A 152 -20.00 -27.65 -11.16
CA THR A 152 -20.21 -28.68 -10.12
C THR A 152 -21.10 -28.19 -9.00
N LEU A 153 -21.02 -26.91 -8.61
CA LEU A 153 -21.77 -26.38 -7.48
C LEU A 153 -23.29 -26.65 -7.55
N PRO A 154 -23.99 -26.42 -8.68
CA PRO A 154 -25.39 -26.73 -8.77
C PRO A 154 -25.72 -28.23 -8.64
N LYS A 155 -24.83 -29.07 -9.16
CA LYS A 155 -24.99 -30.55 -9.09
C LYS A 155 -24.69 -31.07 -7.69
N ASP A 156 -23.67 -30.56 -7.03
CA ASP A 156 -23.26 -30.94 -5.70
C ASP A 156 -24.31 -30.50 -4.66
N VAL A 157 -24.86 -29.28 -4.81
CA VAL A 157 -25.96 -28.79 -3.98
C VAL A 157 -27.20 -29.65 -4.19
N ALA A 158 -27.58 -29.95 -5.44
CA ALA A 158 -28.71 -30.82 -5.73
C ALA A 158 -28.50 -32.24 -5.19
N ALA A 159 -27.31 -32.80 -5.31
CA ALA A 159 -26.97 -34.11 -4.75
C ALA A 159 -27.03 -34.12 -3.21
N PHE A 160 -26.56 -33.07 -2.55
CA PHE A 160 -26.62 -32.90 -1.10
C PHE A 160 -28.10 -32.80 -0.62
N ILE A 161 -28.90 -32.00 -1.31
CA ILE A 161 -30.35 -31.87 -1.05
C ILE A 161 -31.08 -33.21 -1.22
N ASN A 162 -30.78 -33.95 -2.31
CA ASN A 162 -31.37 -35.27 -2.54
C ASN A 162 -30.90 -36.30 -1.50
N MET A 163 -29.65 -36.23 -1.02
CA MET A 163 -29.16 -37.08 0.05
C MET A 163 -29.90 -36.84 1.37
N ILE A 164 -30.22 -35.59 1.69
CA ILE A 164 -30.99 -35.22 2.87
C ILE A 164 -32.47 -35.67 2.70
N LYS A 165 -33.09 -35.43 1.54
CA LYS A 165 -34.48 -35.81 1.25
C LYS A 165 -34.69 -37.31 1.24
N ASN A 166 -33.73 -38.10 0.82
CA ASN A 166 -33.81 -39.58 0.73
C ASN A 166 -33.22 -40.31 1.95
N GLY A 167 -32.78 -39.60 2.98
CA GLY A 167 -32.27 -40.20 4.21
C GLY A 167 -33.43 -40.90 4.95
N ASN A 168 -33.37 -42.23 5.02
CA ASN A 168 -34.31 -43.05 5.78
C ASN A 168 -34.01 -42.89 7.28
N PHE A 169 -34.67 -41.92 7.91
CA PHE A 169 -34.66 -41.74 9.35
C PHE A 169 -35.85 -42.59 9.90
N GLY A 170 -35.53 -43.72 10.49
CA GLY A 170 -36.50 -44.74 10.93
C GLY A 170 -37.73 -44.24 11.69
N ASP A 171 -38.72 -45.14 11.90
CA ASP A 171 -40.11 -44.97 12.35
C ASP A 171 -40.31 -44.40 13.77
N SER A 172 -39.67 -43.36 14.19
CA SER A 172 -39.91 -42.73 15.51
C SER A 172 -40.42 -41.28 15.38
N LYS A 173 -41.21 -40.82 16.38
CA LYS A 173 -41.68 -39.42 16.46
C LYS A 173 -40.54 -38.39 16.40
N ILE A 174 -39.34 -38.79 16.76
CA ILE A 174 -38.10 -38.00 16.64
C ILE A 174 -37.72 -37.89 15.16
N ALA A 175 -37.94 -38.92 14.36
CA ALA A 175 -37.67 -38.91 12.92
C ALA A 175 -38.66 -37.99 12.16
N GLU A 176 -39.93 -37.89 12.61
CA GLU A 176 -40.91 -36.99 12.00
C GLU A 176 -40.60 -35.52 12.31
N LEU A 177 -40.21 -35.20 13.55
CA LEU A 177 -39.73 -33.85 13.92
C LEU A 177 -38.42 -33.50 13.26
N ALA A 178 -37.48 -34.44 13.16
CA ALA A 178 -36.23 -34.27 12.47
C ALA A 178 -36.40 -34.12 10.95
N SER A 179 -37.35 -34.88 10.33
CA SER A 179 -37.63 -34.75 8.91
C SER A 179 -38.27 -33.41 8.53
N THR A 180 -39.16 -32.87 9.38
CA THR A 180 -39.76 -31.53 9.18
C THR A 180 -38.72 -30.43 9.35
N GLY A 181 -37.85 -30.53 10.35
CA GLY A 181 -36.74 -29.59 10.55
C GLY A 181 -35.71 -29.64 9.42
N LEU A 182 -35.40 -30.85 8.94
CA LEU A 182 -34.51 -31.07 7.81
C LEU A 182 -35.14 -30.59 6.48
N GLN A 183 -36.45 -30.80 6.24
CA GLN A 183 -37.13 -30.23 5.07
C GLN A 183 -37.08 -28.71 5.06
N ASN A 184 -37.43 -28.05 6.17
CA ASN A 184 -37.32 -26.59 6.28
C ASN A 184 -35.89 -26.07 6.08
N ALA A 185 -34.90 -26.78 6.64
CA ALA A 185 -33.48 -26.45 6.42
C ALA A 185 -33.05 -26.67 4.97
N THR A 186 -33.58 -27.73 4.32
CA THR A 186 -33.29 -28.04 2.92
C THR A 186 -33.90 -26.99 1.99
N ASP A 187 -35.15 -26.61 2.20
CA ASP A 187 -35.81 -25.57 1.42
C ASP A 187 -35.13 -24.21 1.61
N TYR A 188 -34.67 -23.91 2.82
CA TYR A 188 -33.86 -22.71 3.07
C TYR A 188 -32.53 -22.75 2.33
N ILE A 189 -31.80 -23.87 2.37
CA ILE A 189 -30.53 -24.06 1.67
C ILE A 189 -30.72 -24.01 0.16
N GLU A 190 -31.78 -24.66 -0.36
CA GLU A 190 -32.13 -24.65 -1.79
C GLU A 190 -32.44 -23.23 -2.29
N ASN A 191 -33.27 -22.50 -1.57
CA ASN A 191 -33.64 -21.11 -1.89
C ASN A 191 -32.40 -20.19 -1.78
N TYR A 192 -31.60 -20.34 -0.73
CA TYR A 192 -30.36 -19.55 -0.57
C TYR A 192 -29.33 -19.85 -1.66
N ALA A 193 -29.19 -21.14 -2.02
CA ALA A 193 -28.24 -21.56 -3.06
C ALA A 193 -28.69 -21.09 -4.45
N THR A 194 -29.98 -21.22 -4.78
CA THR A 194 -30.50 -20.88 -6.11
C THR A 194 -30.76 -19.38 -6.28
N GLU A 195 -31.25 -18.69 -5.24
CA GLU A 195 -31.59 -17.28 -5.34
C GLU A 195 -30.44 -16.32 -5.04
N LYS A 196 -29.46 -16.74 -4.21
CA LYS A 196 -28.33 -15.89 -3.82
C LYS A 196 -26.99 -16.41 -4.27
N LEU A 197 -26.61 -17.64 -3.89
CA LEU A 197 -25.24 -18.14 -4.12
C LEU A 197 -24.90 -18.28 -5.61
N ILE A 198 -25.80 -18.88 -6.40
CA ILE A 198 -25.55 -19.10 -7.84
C ILE A 198 -25.53 -17.78 -8.63
N PRO A 199 -26.49 -16.85 -8.46
CA PRO A 199 -26.45 -15.57 -9.15
C PRO A 199 -25.29 -14.68 -8.73
N GLU A 200 -24.93 -14.66 -7.43
CA GLU A 200 -23.73 -13.93 -6.97
C GLU A 200 -22.46 -14.52 -7.55
N ALA A 201 -22.30 -15.83 -7.55
CA ALA A 201 -21.15 -16.50 -8.18
C ALA A 201 -21.06 -16.17 -9.68
N GLN A 202 -22.18 -16.16 -10.41
CA GLN A 202 -22.23 -15.74 -11.82
C GLN A 202 -21.84 -14.28 -12.01
N LYS A 203 -22.27 -13.40 -11.11
CA LYS A 203 -21.88 -11.98 -11.11
C LYS A 203 -20.38 -11.81 -10.89
N TYR A 204 -19.76 -12.57 -9.97
CA TYR A 204 -18.31 -12.54 -9.77
C TYR A 204 -17.56 -13.06 -11.00
N VAL A 205 -18.04 -14.09 -11.68
CA VAL A 205 -17.45 -14.57 -12.94
C VAL A 205 -17.54 -13.52 -14.05
N ALA A 206 -18.69 -12.84 -14.19
CA ALA A 206 -18.82 -11.73 -15.13
C ALA A 206 -17.89 -10.57 -14.78
N GLN A 207 -17.70 -10.26 -13.49
CA GLN A 207 -16.73 -9.26 -13.04
C GLN A 207 -15.29 -9.66 -13.32
N ILE A 208 -14.93 -10.94 -13.24
CA ILE A 208 -13.61 -11.44 -13.61
C ILE A 208 -13.40 -11.29 -15.12
N THR A 209 -14.41 -11.52 -15.94
CA THR A 209 -14.35 -11.34 -17.39
C THR A 209 -14.16 -9.86 -17.76
N THR A 210 -14.84 -8.92 -17.07
CA THR A 210 -14.58 -7.47 -17.21
C THR A 210 -13.27 -7.06 -16.56
N GLY A 211 -12.78 -7.82 -15.59
CA GLY A 211 -11.46 -7.67 -14.97
C GLY A 211 -10.31 -7.85 -15.98
N VAL A 212 -10.49 -8.59 -17.07
CA VAL A 212 -9.47 -8.70 -18.15
C VAL A 212 -9.13 -7.34 -18.75
N ILE A 213 -10.12 -6.44 -18.91
CA ILE A 213 -9.87 -5.07 -19.38
C ILE A 213 -9.06 -4.28 -18.34
N SER A 214 -9.32 -4.50 -17.06
CA SER A 214 -8.55 -3.91 -15.96
C SER A 214 -7.12 -4.43 -15.91
N VAL A 215 -6.91 -5.71 -16.26
CA VAL A 215 -5.57 -6.31 -16.39
C VAL A 215 -4.80 -5.68 -17.55
N VAL A 216 -5.44 -5.41 -18.70
CA VAL A 216 -4.80 -4.72 -19.82
C VAL A 216 -4.36 -3.31 -19.44
N ARG A 217 -5.18 -2.55 -18.70
CA ARG A 217 -4.78 -1.25 -18.16
C ARG A 217 -3.65 -1.38 -17.14
N GLY A 218 -3.72 -2.38 -16.27
CA GLY A 218 -2.67 -2.69 -15.31
C GLY A 218 -1.34 -3.02 -16.01
N LEU A 219 -1.40 -3.78 -17.10
CA LEU A 219 -0.23 -4.12 -17.91
C LEU A 219 0.40 -2.88 -18.55
N PHE A 220 -0.42 -1.94 -19.05
CA PHE A 220 0.07 -0.68 -19.62
C PHE A 220 0.78 0.16 -18.55
N ASN A 221 0.18 0.32 -17.38
CA ASN A 221 0.79 1.00 -16.23
C ASN A 221 2.08 0.30 -15.78
N PHE A 222 2.11 -1.01 -15.84
CA PHE A 222 3.28 -1.82 -15.51
C PHE A 222 4.43 -1.61 -16.51
N ILE A 223 4.14 -1.55 -17.82
CA ILE A 223 5.15 -1.24 -18.85
C ILE A 223 5.76 0.15 -18.60
N ILE A 224 4.92 1.16 -18.33
CA ILE A 224 5.41 2.50 -17.96
C ILE A 224 6.25 2.41 -16.67
N GLY A 225 5.81 1.64 -15.70
CA GLY A 225 6.56 1.38 -14.46
C GLY A 225 7.94 0.77 -14.72
N ILE A 226 8.05 -0.20 -15.65
CA ILE A 226 9.35 -0.77 -16.08
C ILE A 226 10.24 0.31 -16.71
N ILE A 227 9.70 1.16 -17.59
CA ILE A 227 10.47 2.24 -18.20
C ILE A 227 11.01 3.19 -17.13
N VAL A 228 10.17 3.58 -16.18
CA VAL A 228 10.59 4.42 -15.05
C VAL A 228 11.62 3.70 -14.18
N MET A 229 11.43 2.40 -13.89
CA MET A 229 12.39 1.58 -13.16
C MET A 229 13.77 1.60 -13.83
N VAL A 230 13.84 1.31 -15.14
CA VAL A 230 15.10 1.32 -15.92
C VAL A 230 15.76 2.69 -15.87
N TYR A 231 14.97 3.76 -16.05
CA TYR A 231 15.48 5.13 -15.98
C TYR A 231 16.07 5.44 -14.60
N VAL A 232 15.33 5.18 -13.54
CA VAL A 232 15.76 5.43 -12.15
C VAL A 232 17.01 4.62 -11.81
N MET A 233 17.05 3.33 -12.15
CA MET A 233 18.24 2.48 -11.93
C MET A 233 19.46 2.98 -12.71
N SER A 234 19.25 3.54 -13.91
CA SER A 234 20.34 4.08 -14.73
C SER A 234 20.95 5.34 -14.13
N ILE A 235 20.12 6.22 -13.57
CA ILE A 235 20.56 7.54 -13.06
C ILE A 235 20.57 7.64 -11.53
N GLN A 236 20.45 6.53 -10.81
CA GLN A 236 20.34 6.54 -9.31
C GLN A 236 21.45 7.33 -8.61
N GLU A 237 22.70 7.27 -9.12
CA GLU A 237 23.81 8.02 -8.54
C GLU A 237 23.66 9.54 -8.75
N THR A 238 23.19 9.93 -9.94
CA THR A 238 22.90 11.33 -10.28
C THR A 238 21.75 11.86 -9.42
N LEU A 239 20.66 11.08 -9.28
CA LEU A 239 19.52 11.44 -8.42
C LEU A 239 19.97 11.62 -6.97
N ALA A 240 20.76 10.69 -6.43
CA ALA A 240 21.30 10.80 -5.07
C ALA A 240 22.18 12.06 -4.90
N GLY A 241 22.99 12.39 -5.92
CA GLY A 241 23.80 13.60 -5.93
C GLY A 241 22.97 14.89 -5.97
N GLN A 242 21.93 14.92 -6.82
CA GLN A 242 21.02 16.06 -6.93
C GLN A 242 20.20 16.25 -5.63
N SER A 243 19.68 15.18 -5.05
CA SER A 243 18.95 15.23 -3.78
C SER A 243 19.80 15.81 -2.66
N LYS A 244 21.10 15.45 -2.57
CA LYS A 244 22.04 16.06 -1.60
C LYS A 244 22.19 17.56 -1.84
N LYS A 245 22.34 18.00 -3.10
CA LYS A 245 22.44 19.43 -3.44
C LYS A 245 21.19 20.21 -3.01
N ILE A 246 20.00 19.64 -3.25
CA ILE A 246 18.72 20.26 -2.83
C ILE A 246 18.69 20.38 -1.30
N ILE A 247 19.04 19.34 -0.56
CA ILE A 247 19.05 19.36 0.91
C ILE A 247 19.98 20.47 1.43
N TYR A 248 21.19 20.60 0.88
CA TYR A 248 22.10 21.66 1.30
C TYR A 248 21.71 23.07 0.83
N ALA A 249 20.92 23.18 -0.24
CA ALA A 249 20.39 24.47 -0.69
C ALA A 249 19.25 24.99 0.20
N VAL A 250 18.43 24.09 0.76
CA VAL A 250 17.25 24.41 1.57
C VAL A 250 17.60 24.46 3.08
N CYS A 251 18.47 23.58 3.54
CA CYS A 251 18.78 23.41 4.96
C CYS A 251 20.17 23.95 5.32
N LYS A 252 20.32 24.42 6.56
CA LYS A 252 21.63 24.77 7.12
C LYS A 252 22.55 23.51 7.10
N PRO A 253 23.88 23.66 6.90
CA PRO A 253 24.80 22.53 6.76
C PRO A 253 24.70 21.47 7.87
N LYS A 254 24.51 21.90 9.12
CA LYS A 254 24.37 20.98 10.27
C LYS A 254 23.11 20.11 10.14
N THR A 255 21.98 20.70 9.82
CA THR A 255 20.70 19.99 9.59
C THR A 255 20.78 19.12 8.33
N GLY A 256 21.38 19.62 7.25
CA GLY A 256 21.61 18.87 6.01
C GLY A 256 22.40 17.58 6.23
N ASN A 257 23.48 17.65 7.04
CA ASN A 257 24.26 16.46 7.39
C ASN A 257 23.42 15.41 8.13
N ILE A 258 22.63 15.83 9.12
CA ILE A 258 21.73 14.93 9.87
C ILE A 258 20.73 14.25 8.93
N ILE A 259 20.10 15.01 8.04
CA ILE A 259 19.15 14.47 7.06
C ILE A 259 19.80 13.44 6.15
N ILE A 260 20.98 13.75 5.59
CA ILE A 260 21.71 12.86 4.68
C ILE A 260 22.14 11.59 5.40
N GLU A 261 22.64 11.71 6.64
CA GLU A 261 23.02 10.56 7.46
C GLU A 261 21.82 9.67 7.77
N THR A 262 20.71 10.28 8.17
CA THR A 262 19.45 9.55 8.42
C THR A 262 18.96 8.82 7.16
N ILE A 263 18.93 9.48 6.00
CA ILE A 263 18.53 8.86 4.73
C ILE A 263 19.48 7.69 4.39
N ARG A 264 20.78 7.86 4.57
CA ARG A 264 21.77 6.80 4.31
C ARG A 264 21.51 5.58 5.20
N LYS A 265 21.34 5.82 6.52
CA LYS A 265 21.05 4.76 7.49
C LYS A 265 19.72 4.05 7.20
N THR A 266 18.69 4.81 6.86
CA THR A 266 17.40 4.28 6.43
C THR A 266 17.56 3.40 5.20
N ASN A 267 18.29 3.87 4.18
CA ASN A 267 18.53 3.09 2.96
C ASN A 267 19.33 1.82 3.22
N GLU A 268 20.28 1.84 4.14
CA GLU A 268 21.04 0.65 4.54
C GLU A 268 20.14 -0.40 5.21
N ILE A 269 19.30 0.04 6.17
CA ILE A 269 18.37 -0.84 6.88
C ILE A 269 17.33 -1.42 5.91
N PHE A 270 16.66 -0.58 5.12
CA PHE A 270 15.64 -1.04 4.17
C PHE A 270 16.23 -1.89 3.03
N GLY A 271 17.40 -1.52 2.51
CA GLY A 271 18.11 -2.30 1.48
C GLY A 271 18.52 -3.68 2.00
N GLY A 272 18.99 -3.76 3.24
CA GLY A 272 19.27 -5.02 3.94
C GLY A 272 18.00 -5.86 4.13
N PHE A 273 16.90 -5.23 4.57
CA PHE A 273 15.61 -5.87 4.73
C PHE A 273 15.07 -6.46 3.41
N ILE A 274 15.07 -5.70 2.32
CA ILE A 274 14.61 -6.18 1.00
C ILE A 274 15.49 -7.33 0.50
N SER A 275 16.83 -7.20 0.65
CA SER A 275 17.75 -8.28 0.26
C SER A 275 17.50 -9.55 1.05
N GLY A 276 17.30 -9.42 2.37
CA GLY A 276 16.92 -10.53 3.24
C GLY A 276 15.59 -11.15 2.84
N LYS A 277 14.60 -10.33 2.49
CA LYS A 277 13.27 -10.81 2.10
C LYS A 277 13.26 -11.56 0.76
N ILE A 278 14.11 -11.17 -0.18
CA ILE A 278 14.29 -11.93 -1.44
C ILE A 278 14.89 -13.32 -1.16
N ILE A 279 15.88 -13.40 -0.28
CA ILE A 279 16.48 -14.71 0.11
C ILE A 279 15.47 -15.55 0.88
N ASP A 280 14.78 -14.95 1.84
CA ASP A 280 13.71 -15.60 2.61
C ASP A 280 12.62 -16.18 1.70
N SER A 281 12.16 -15.40 0.70
CA SER A 281 11.17 -15.85 -0.28
C SER A 281 11.63 -17.01 -1.13
N LEU A 282 12.91 -17.03 -1.49
CA LEU A 282 13.49 -18.16 -2.21
C LEU A 282 13.50 -19.43 -1.34
N ILE A 283 13.92 -19.30 -0.08
CA ILE A 283 13.93 -20.39 0.89
C ILE A 283 12.52 -20.93 1.13
N ILE A 284 11.55 -20.04 1.37
CA ILE A 284 10.15 -20.41 1.57
C ILE A 284 9.56 -21.09 0.32
N GLY A 285 9.89 -20.61 -0.87
CA GLY A 285 9.48 -21.26 -2.12
C GLY A 285 10.00 -22.70 -2.22
N VAL A 286 11.25 -22.93 -1.85
CA VAL A 286 11.87 -24.26 -1.82
C VAL A 286 11.21 -25.15 -0.75
N ILE A 287 10.99 -24.62 0.45
CA ILE A 287 10.31 -25.34 1.54
C ILE A 287 8.88 -25.70 1.12
N ALA A 288 8.16 -24.74 0.54
CA ALA A 288 6.81 -24.96 0.02
C ALA A 288 6.77 -26.06 -1.05
N TYR A 289 7.75 -26.08 -1.95
CA TYR A 289 7.85 -27.13 -2.96
C TYR A 289 7.98 -28.52 -2.35
N PHE A 290 8.96 -28.70 -1.45
CA PHE A 290 9.17 -30.00 -0.79
C PHE A 290 8.02 -30.37 0.14
N GLY A 291 7.45 -29.41 0.88
CA GLY A 291 6.28 -29.64 1.72
C GLY A 291 5.07 -30.10 0.92
N CYS A 292 4.76 -29.44 -0.18
CA CYS A 292 3.70 -29.84 -1.08
C CYS A 292 3.95 -31.20 -1.73
N LEU A 293 5.21 -31.54 -2.04
CA LEU A 293 5.59 -32.84 -2.60
C LEU A 293 5.36 -33.96 -1.59
N ILE A 294 5.80 -33.79 -0.34
CA ILE A 294 5.61 -34.74 0.76
C ILE A 294 4.14 -34.99 1.05
N LEU A 295 3.35 -33.91 1.10
CA LEU A 295 1.91 -33.95 1.33
C LEU A 295 1.11 -34.38 0.09
N ARG A 296 1.78 -34.70 -1.01
CA ARG A 296 1.20 -35.10 -2.30
C ARG A 296 0.16 -34.08 -2.81
N ILE A 297 0.37 -32.80 -2.51
CA ILE A 297 -0.52 -31.73 -2.94
C ILE A 297 -0.45 -31.59 -4.47
N PRO A 298 -1.58 -31.59 -5.17
CA PRO A 298 -1.58 -31.45 -6.62
C PRO A 298 -1.02 -30.05 -7.00
N SER A 299 -0.37 -29.97 -8.16
CA SER A 299 0.24 -28.73 -8.65
C SER A 299 1.31 -28.12 -7.71
N SER A 300 2.09 -28.96 -7.01
CA SER A 300 3.11 -28.57 -6.01
C SER A 300 4.06 -27.49 -6.50
N VAL A 301 4.55 -27.58 -7.74
CA VAL A 301 5.44 -26.58 -8.34
C VAL A 301 4.77 -25.21 -8.42
N LEU A 302 3.52 -25.20 -8.90
CA LEU A 302 2.73 -23.97 -9.05
C LEU A 302 2.47 -23.31 -7.70
N VAL A 303 2.02 -24.08 -6.72
CA VAL A 303 1.78 -23.62 -5.33
C VAL A 303 3.07 -23.04 -4.73
N ALA A 304 4.18 -23.74 -4.88
CA ALA A 304 5.48 -23.30 -4.35
C ALA A 304 5.97 -21.99 -5.00
N VAL A 305 5.80 -21.84 -6.31
CA VAL A 305 6.15 -20.61 -7.03
C VAL A 305 5.28 -19.46 -6.58
N ILE A 306 3.97 -19.67 -6.47
CA ILE A 306 3.04 -18.63 -5.99
C ILE A 306 3.44 -18.19 -4.59
N ILE A 307 3.58 -19.12 -3.64
CA ILE A 307 3.93 -18.81 -2.26
C ILE A 307 5.31 -18.13 -2.18
N GLY A 308 6.31 -18.67 -2.86
CA GLY A 308 7.66 -18.12 -2.85
C GLY A 308 7.72 -16.70 -3.39
N VAL A 309 7.09 -16.43 -4.54
CA VAL A 309 7.14 -15.10 -5.16
C VAL A 309 6.32 -14.08 -4.37
N THR A 310 5.12 -14.45 -3.93
CA THR A 310 4.28 -13.52 -3.15
C THR A 310 4.90 -13.18 -1.80
N ASN A 311 5.68 -14.08 -1.21
CA ASN A 311 6.35 -13.87 0.08
C ASN A 311 7.40 -12.73 0.06
N VAL A 312 7.81 -12.26 -1.11
CA VAL A 312 8.64 -11.04 -1.26
C VAL A 312 7.93 -9.83 -0.67
N ILE A 313 6.59 -9.80 -0.70
CA ILE A 313 5.79 -8.73 -0.11
C ILE A 313 5.71 -8.97 1.40
N PRO A 314 6.30 -8.08 2.23
CA PRO A 314 6.32 -8.27 3.68
C PRO A 314 4.91 -8.32 4.25
N VAL A 315 4.69 -9.20 5.22
CA VAL A 315 3.42 -9.40 5.95
C VAL A 315 2.30 -9.96 5.08
N PHE A 316 2.03 -9.34 3.93
CA PHE A 316 0.90 -9.73 3.06
C PHE A 316 1.22 -10.88 2.11
N GLY A 317 2.50 -11.16 1.87
CA GLY A 317 2.95 -12.18 0.92
C GLY A 317 2.33 -13.56 1.14
N PRO A 318 2.41 -14.13 2.36
CA PRO A 318 1.80 -15.44 2.65
C PRO A 318 0.29 -15.47 2.37
N PHE A 319 -0.45 -14.41 2.73
CA PHE A 319 -1.90 -14.33 2.49
C PHE A 319 -2.24 -14.20 1.00
N ILE A 320 -1.50 -13.35 0.27
CA ILE A 320 -1.68 -13.17 -1.17
C ILE A 320 -1.36 -14.46 -1.92
N GLY A 321 -0.39 -15.24 -1.44
CA GLY A 321 -0.03 -16.54 -2.03
C GLY A 321 -0.98 -17.67 -1.61
N ALA A 322 -1.45 -17.67 -0.36
CA ALA A 322 -2.33 -18.72 0.15
C ALA A 322 -3.67 -18.77 -0.59
N ILE A 323 -4.30 -17.61 -0.84
CA ILE A 323 -5.64 -17.55 -1.47
C ILE A 323 -5.65 -18.25 -2.84
N PRO A 324 -4.84 -17.84 -3.84
CA PRO A 324 -4.84 -18.53 -5.13
C PRO A 324 -4.37 -19.97 -5.04
N SER A 325 -3.40 -20.28 -4.17
CA SER A 325 -2.92 -21.65 -3.96
C SER A 325 -4.02 -22.57 -3.43
N LEU A 326 -4.77 -22.13 -2.41
CA LEU A 326 -5.90 -22.86 -1.87
C LEU A 326 -7.02 -23.05 -2.91
N LEU A 327 -7.35 -21.99 -3.68
CA LEU A 327 -8.35 -22.10 -4.76
C LEU A 327 -7.96 -23.16 -5.80
N ILE A 328 -6.69 -23.21 -6.20
CA ILE A 328 -6.20 -24.18 -7.16
C ILE A 328 -6.31 -25.60 -6.61
N VAL A 329 -5.97 -25.80 -5.35
CA VAL A 329 -5.92 -27.13 -4.73
C VAL A 329 -7.31 -27.64 -4.32
N VAL A 330 -8.20 -26.77 -3.79
CA VAL A 330 -9.57 -27.12 -3.37
C VAL A 330 -10.35 -27.79 -4.48
N ILE A 331 -10.20 -27.30 -5.70
CA ILE A 331 -10.94 -27.83 -6.86
C ILE A 331 -10.43 -29.18 -7.28
N GLN A 332 -9.13 -29.43 -7.12
CA GLN A 332 -8.53 -30.71 -7.45
C GLN A 332 -8.78 -31.74 -6.35
N SER A 333 -8.73 -31.32 -5.08
CA SER A 333 -8.98 -32.17 -3.92
C SER A 333 -9.20 -31.33 -2.66
N PRO A 334 -10.43 -31.28 -2.10
CA PRO A 334 -10.73 -30.54 -0.88
C PRO A 334 -9.86 -30.96 0.32
N TRP A 335 -9.54 -32.25 0.44
CA TRP A 335 -8.69 -32.77 1.51
C TRP A 335 -7.25 -32.26 1.44
N HIS A 336 -6.69 -32.20 0.23
CA HIS A 336 -5.34 -31.63 0.04
C HIS A 336 -5.31 -30.13 0.28
N ALA A 337 -6.42 -29.41 0.05
CA ALA A 337 -6.53 -28.01 0.40
C ALA A 337 -6.49 -27.79 1.92
N LEU A 338 -7.12 -28.67 2.70
CA LEU A 338 -7.01 -28.63 4.16
C LEU A 338 -5.56 -28.87 4.63
N TYR A 339 -4.87 -29.83 4.03
CA TYR A 339 -3.45 -30.06 4.34
C TYR A 339 -2.58 -28.85 3.96
N LEU A 340 -2.86 -28.22 2.80
CA LEU A 340 -2.16 -27.01 2.38
C LEU A 340 -2.42 -25.84 3.33
N LEU A 341 -3.68 -25.67 3.78
CA LEU A 341 -4.04 -24.62 4.74
C LEU A 341 -3.26 -24.78 6.05
N ILE A 342 -3.24 -26.02 6.61
CA ILE A 342 -2.50 -26.32 7.83
C ILE A 342 -0.99 -26.11 7.63
N PHE A 343 -0.47 -26.42 6.45
CA PHE A 343 0.94 -26.24 6.13
C PHE A 343 1.37 -24.79 6.00
N ILE A 344 0.49 -23.90 5.49
CA ILE A 344 0.78 -22.47 5.31
C ILE A 344 0.67 -21.69 6.63
N VAL A 345 -0.25 -22.07 7.53
CA VAL A 345 -0.45 -21.41 8.84
C VAL A 345 0.57 -21.87 9.86
#